data_6ccf5f2bebacde8089b13657e77e3f00
#
_entry.id   6ccf5f2bebacde8089b13657e77e3f00
#
_cell.length_a   1.000
_cell.length_b   1.000
_cell.length_c   1.000
_cell.angle_alpha   90.00
_cell.angle_beta   90.00
_cell.angle_gamma   90.00
#
_symmetry.space_group_name_H-M   'P 1'
#
loop_
_entity.id
_entity.type
_entity.pdbx_description
1 polymer ?
#
loop_
_entity_poly.entity_id
_entity_poly.type
_entity_poly.pdbx_seq_one_letter_code
_entity_poly.pdbx_strand_id
1 'polypeptide(L)'
;GLVADHLGFMFQDRGELFNLDPSHPNAYAPGKRPFQTIIPGFAMKDGKPWLSFGVMGGDMQPQGQAQIIVNMVDYAMNVQEAGDAARWHHDGGSQPTGEKADMLGKLELESGIAPEVRAEMEKRGYVLQPGSGGFGGYQAIMRDPATGVYWGVSESRKDGAAIGY
;
A
#
# COMPACT_ATOMS: atom_id res chain seq x y z
N GLY A 1 11.58 6.73 -18.05
CA GLY A 1 10.36 7.54 -18.17
C GLY A 1 10.59 8.84 -18.93
N LEU A 2 9.55 9.35 -19.57
CA LEU A 2 9.55 10.66 -20.21
C LEU A 2 9.16 11.72 -19.19
N VAL A 3 9.90 12.83 -19.18
CA VAL A 3 9.59 14.00 -18.35
C VAL A 3 8.83 15.01 -19.22
N ALA A 4 7.77 15.60 -18.67
CA ALA A 4 7.06 16.70 -19.34
C ALA A 4 7.90 17.96 -19.25
N ASP A 5 8.36 18.46 -20.41
CA ASP A 5 9.17 19.68 -20.47
C ASP A 5 8.43 20.85 -19.82
N HIS A 6 9.13 21.61 -18.98
CA HIS A 6 8.65 22.78 -18.25
C HIS A 6 7.56 22.55 -17.20
N LEU A 7 7.07 21.31 -17.00
CA LEU A 7 6.00 21.01 -16.06
C LEU A 7 6.49 20.29 -14.78
N GLY A 8 7.72 19.77 -14.77
CA GLY A 8 8.36 19.19 -13.60
C GLY A 8 7.80 17.85 -13.12
N PHE A 9 7.06 17.13 -13.97
CA PHE A 9 6.59 15.77 -13.65
C PHE A 9 6.97 14.75 -14.73
N MET A 10 7.02 13.48 -14.36
CA MET A 10 7.21 12.36 -15.28
C MET A 10 5.86 11.80 -15.71
N PHE A 11 5.76 11.39 -16.98
CA PHE A 11 4.65 10.57 -17.43
C PHE A 11 4.77 9.17 -16.82
N GLN A 12 3.63 8.58 -16.49
CA GLN A 12 3.57 7.17 -16.11
C GLN A 12 3.84 6.29 -17.36
N ASP A 13 4.42 5.12 -17.15
CA ASP A 13 4.85 4.20 -18.20
C ASP A 13 4.13 2.85 -18.18
N ARG A 14 2.91 2.80 -17.68
CA ARG A 14 2.08 1.57 -17.62
C ARG A 14 1.90 0.87 -18.96
N GLY A 15 2.14 1.58 -20.08
CA GLY A 15 2.14 1.00 -21.41
C GLY A 15 3.16 -0.12 -21.60
N GLU A 16 4.26 -0.14 -20.85
CA GLU A 16 5.25 -1.23 -20.86
C GLU A 16 4.67 -2.59 -20.41
N LEU A 17 3.55 -2.56 -19.67
CA LEU A 17 2.88 -3.78 -19.20
C LEU A 17 2.06 -4.49 -20.27
N PHE A 18 1.89 -3.90 -21.46
CA PHE A 18 1.30 -4.63 -22.57
C PHE A 18 2.18 -5.77 -23.04
N ASN A 19 1.55 -6.89 -23.40
CA ASN A 19 2.24 -8.00 -24.02
C ASN A 19 2.35 -7.76 -25.55
N LEU A 20 3.47 -8.13 -26.14
CA LEU A 20 3.69 -8.04 -27.58
C LEU A 20 3.17 -9.24 -28.36
N ASP A 21 2.84 -10.34 -27.69
CA ASP A 21 2.18 -11.51 -28.30
C ASP A 21 0.71 -11.14 -28.61
N PRO A 22 0.28 -11.12 -29.89
CA PRO A 22 -1.07 -10.73 -30.25
C PRO A 22 -2.15 -11.71 -29.74
N SER A 23 -1.78 -12.93 -29.36
CA SER A 23 -2.71 -13.91 -28.79
C SER A 23 -2.94 -13.73 -27.29
N HIS A 24 -2.10 -12.93 -26.61
CA HIS A 24 -2.19 -12.73 -25.18
C HIS A 24 -3.38 -11.82 -24.81
N PRO A 25 -4.16 -12.10 -23.75
CA PRO A 25 -5.28 -11.26 -23.33
C PRO A 25 -4.92 -9.79 -23.09
N ASN A 26 -3.68 -9.49 -22.68
CA ASN A 26 -3.15 -8.15 -22.48
C ASN A 26 -2.27 -7.68 -23.65
N ALA A 27 -2.50 -8.18 -24.88
CA ALA A 27 -1.78 -7.71 -26.05
C ALA A 27 -2.02 -6.23 -26.30
N TYR A 28 -1.00 -5.54 -26.81
CA TYR A 28 -1.13 -4.13 -27.20
C TYR A 28 -2.19 -3.97 -28.32
N ALA A 29 -3.08 -3.01 -28.13
CA ALA A 29 -4.04 -2.62 -29.16
C ALA A 29 -4.48 -1.15 -28.96
N PRO A 30 -4.80 -0.41 -30.03
CA PRO A 30 -5.34 0.94 -29.92
C PRO A 30 -6.62 0.98 -29.06
N GLY A 31 -6.75 1.98 -28.20
CA GLY A 31 -7.90 2.16 -27.33
C GLY A 31 -7.99 1.19 -26.15
N LYS A 32 -7.06 0.28 -26.02
CA LYS A 32 -6.98 -0.68 -24.90
C LYS A 32 -6.21 -0.11 -23.72
N ARG A 33 -6.67 -0.41 -22.49
CA ARG A 33 -5.95 -0.08 -21.28
C ARG A 33 -4.91 -1.15 -20.96
N PRO A 34 -3.68 -0.78 -20.54
CA PRO A 34 -2.71 -1.74 -20.05
C PRO A 34 -3.18 -2.40 -18.74
N PHE A 35 -2.55 -3.50 -18.35
CA PHE A 35 -2.72 -4.08 -17.03
C PHE A 35 -2.48 -3.02 -15.97
N GLN A 36 -3.42 -2.87 -15.03
CA GLN A 36 -3.36 -1.82 -14.01
C GLN A 36 -2.96 -2.42 -12.66
N THR A 37 -1.95 -1.83 -12.03
CA THR A 37 -1.38 -2.29 -10.77
C THR A 37 -1.71 -1.39 -9.58
N ILE A 38 -2.35 -0.23 -9.81
CA ILE A 38 -2.74 0.70 -8.75
C ILE A 38 -4.08 0.25 -8.17
N ILE A 39 -4.16 0.12 -6.86
CA ILE A 39 -5.36 -0.28 -6.12
C ILE A 39 -5.75 0.77 -5.07
N PRO A 40 -6.30 1.93 -5.48
CA PRO A 40 -6.72 2.96 -4.54
C PRO A 40 -7.83 2.45 -3.63
N GLY A 41 -7.74 2.78 -2.34
CA GLY A 41 -8.76 2.46 -1.34
C GLY A 41 -9.75 3.59 -1.16
N PHE A 42 -11.01 3.24 -0.93
CA PHE A 42 -12.04 4.19 -0.53
C PHE A 42 -12.94 3.57 0.53
N ALA A 43 -13.00 4.20 1.71
CA ALA A 43 -13.82 3.72 2.81
C ALA A 43 -15.02 4.64 3.05
N MET A 44 -16.15 3.99 3.34
CA MET A 44 -17.38 4.64 3.74
C MET A 44 -17.62 4.40 5.23
N LYS A 45 -18.19 5.39 5.94
CA LYS A 45 -18.63 5.25 7.32
C LYS A 45 -20.07 5.75 7.41
N ASP A 46 -20.97 4.92 7.94
CA ASP A 46 -22.40 5.24 8.08
C ASP A 46 -23.04 5.74 6.77
N GLY A 47 -22.68 5.08 5.66
CA GLY A 47 -23.18 5.41 4.32
C GLY A 47 -22.60 6.70 3.70
N LYS A 48 -21.60 7.32 4.32
CA LYS A 48 -20.98 8.56 3.85
C LYS A 48 -19.50 8.35 3.51
N PRO A 49 -18.95 9.10 2.54
CA PRO A 49 -17.51 9.12 2.28
C PRO A 49 -16.73 9.45 3.56
N TRP A 50 -15.74 8.62 3.87
CA TRP A 50 -14.91 8.78 5.06
C TRP A 50 -13.43 8.95 4.73
N LEU A 51 -12.85 8.01 3.97
CA LEU A 51 -11.42 7.99 3.68
C LEU A 51 -11.15 7.60 2.23
N SER A 52 -10.41 8.42 1.51
CA SER A 52 -9.77 8.08 0.25
C SER A 52 -8.29 7.91 0.50
N PHE A 53 -7.70 6.76 0.17
CA PHE A 53 -6.33 6.46 0.55
C PHE A 53 -5.66 5.47 -0.39
N GLY A 54 -4.35 5.35 -0.26
CA GLY A 54 -3.58 4.32 -0.91
C GLY A 54 -2.24 4.10 -0.22
N VAL A 55 -1.74 2.89 -0.33
CA VAL A 55 -0.37 2.54 0.05
C VAL A 55 0.30 1.97 -1.19
N MET A 56 1.19 2.74 -1.84
CA MET A 56 1.95 2.24 -2.99
C MET A 56 2.99 1.20 -2.55
N GLY A 57 3.48 0.37 -3.46
CA GLY A 57 4.58 -0.55 -3.16
C GLY A 57 4.37 -2.00 -3.62
N GLY A 58 3.82 -2.23 -4.81
CA GLY A 58 3.64 -3.58 -5.35
C GLY A 58 2.79 -4.46 -4.43
N ASP A 59 3.31 -5.59 -4.00
CA ASP A 59 2.61 -6.56 -3.14
C ASP A 59 2.39 -6.06 -1.70
N MET A 60 3.04 -4.96 -1.33
CA MET A 60 2.76 -4.25 -0.08
C MET A 60 1.41 -3.52 -0.11
N GLN A 61 0.86 -3.20 -1.27
CA GLN A 61 -0.38 -2.41 -1.39
C GLN A 61 -1.54 -2.99 -0.57
N PRO A 62 -1.98 -4.26 -0.76
CA PRO A 62 -3.10 -4.80 0.02
C PRO A 62 -2.77 -4.91 1.51
N GLN A 63 -1.55 -5.31 1.83
CA GLN A 63 -1.10 -5.48 3.22
C GLN A 63 -1.04 -4.14 3.96
N GLY A 64 -0.45 -3.12 3.33
CA GLY A 64 -0.36 -1.78 3.90
C GLY A 64 -1.72 -1.13 4.07
N GLN A 65 -2.62 -1.25 3.08
CA GLN A 65 -3.98 -0.72 3.20
C GLN A 65 -4.76 -1.37 4.34
N ALA A 66 -4.64 -2.69 4.52
CA ALA A 66 -5.25 -3.38 5.64
C ALA A 66 -4.73 -2.87 7.00
N GLN A 67 -3.41 -2.67 7.12
CA GLN A 67 -2.79 -2.13 8.34
C GLN A 67 -3.29 -0.72 8.66
N ILE A 68 -3.44 0.16 7.66
CA ILE A 68 -4.00 1.50 7.85
C ILE A 68 -5.42 1.42 8.43
N ILE A 69 -6.29 0.61 7.86
CA ILE A 69 -7.67 0.49 8.32
C ILE A 69 -7.73 -0.08 9.75
N VAL A 70 -6.97 -1.12 10.04
CA VAL A 70 -6.87 -1.70 11.40
C VAL A 70 -6.37 -0.65 12.41
N ASN A 71 -5.33 0.10 12.07
CA ASN A 71 -4.80 1.16 12.92
C ASN A 71 -5.85 2.23 13.25
N MET A 72 -6.65 2.63 12.26
CA MET A 72 -7.68 3.65 12.48
C MET A 72 -8.92 3.11 13.20
N VAL A 73 -9.36 1.89 12.90
CA VAL A 73 -10.64 1.34 13.38
C VAL A 73 -10.47 0.64 14.72
N ASP A 74 -9.46 -0.24 14.84
CA ASP A 74 -9.28 -1.09 16.01
C ASP A 74 -8.40 -0.44 17.08
N TYR A 75 -7.42 0.37 16.65
CA TYR A 75 -6.50 1.07 17.57
C TYR A 75 -6.81 2.55 17.74
N ALA A 76 -7.85 3.06 17.09
CA ALA A 76 -8.31 4.45 17.18
C ALA A 76 -7.22 5.51 16.89
N MET A 77 -6.23 5.15 16.08
CA MET A 77 -5.21 6.09 15.62
C MET A 77 -5.85 7.13 14.70
N ASN A 78 -5.38 8.38 14.78
CA ASN A 78 -5.77 9.37 13.79
C ASN A 78 -5.17 9.04 12.41
N VAL A 79 -5.61 9.74 11.38
CA VAL A 79 -5.24 9.43 9.98
C VAL A 79 -3.74 9.58 9.69
N GLN A 80 -3.01 10.47 10.40
CA GLN A 80 -1.57 10.62 10.29
C GLN A 80 -0.83 9.54 11.08
N GLU A 81 -1.22 9.31 12.33
CA GLU A 81 -0.65 8.26 13.18
C GLU A 81 -0.74 6.88 12.53
N ALA A 82 -1.88 6.56 11.92
CA ALA A 82 -2.08 5.31 11.20
C ALA A 82 -1.09 5.14 10.03
N GLY A 83 -0.73 6.23 9.37
CA GLY A 83 0.27 6.25 8.31
C GLY A 83 1.70 6.09 8.81
N ASP A 84 2.04 6.76 9.90
CA ASP A 84 3.39 6.77 10.46
C ASP A 84 3.70 5.55 11.34
N ALA A 85 2.68 4.80 11.78
CA ALA A 85 2.85 3.57 12.55
C ALA A 85 3.74 2.56 11.82
N ALA A 86 4.56 1.85 12.60
CA ALA A 86 5.46 0.85 12.06
C ALA A 86 4.70 -0.28 11.36
N ARG A 87 5.16 -0.65 10.17
CA ARG A 87 4.53 -1.66 9.31
C ARG A 87 5.29 -2.97 9.29
N TRP A 88 4.58 -3.97 8.87
CA TRP A 88 5.12 -5.26 8.49
C TRP A 88 4.79 -5.56 7.01
N HIS A 89 5.64 -6.38 6.39
CA HIS A 89 5.46 -6.93 5.05
C HIS A 89 5.71 -8.44 5.10
N HIS A 90 4.76 -9.21 4.61
CA HIS A 90 4.86 -10.65 4.51
C HIS A 90 5.10 -11.04 3.06
N ASP A 91 6.10 -11.89 2.84
CA ASP A 91 6.45 -12.44 1.54
C ASP A 91 6.49 -13.97 1.59
N GLY A 92 5.93 -14.62 0.59
CA GLY A 92 5.85 -16.07 0.50
C GLY A 92 4.58 -16.66 1.12
N GLY A 93 4.62 -17.95 1.40
CA GLY A 93 3.49 -18.73 1.85
C GLY A 93 2.81 -19.49 0.69
N SER A 94 1.62 -20.06 0.95
CA SER A 94 0.89 -20.86 -0.03
C SER A 94 0.34 -20.00 -1.18
N GLN A 95 0.53 -20.50 -2.39
CA GLN A 95 -0.01 -19.86 -3.60
C GLN A 95 -1.47 -20.30 -3.85
N PRO A 96 -2.30 -19.45 -4.49
CA PRO A 96 -3.70 -19.79 -4.82
C PRO A 96 -3.83 -20.93 -5.85
N THR A 97 -2.73 -21.40 -6.42
CA THR A 97 -2.64 -22.56 -7.33
C THR A 97 -2.85 -23.91 -6.66
N GLY A 98 -3.00 -23.95 -5.33
CA GLY A 98 -3.22 -25.17 -4.56
C GLY A 98 -1.95 -25.84 -4.03
N GLU A 99 -0.78 -25.35 -4.38
CA GLU A 99 0.47 -25.82 -3.79
C GLU A 99 0.61 -25.27 -2.37
N LYS A 100 0.82 -26.17 -1.41
CA LYS A 100 1.04 -25.80 -0.02
C LYS A 100 2.50 -25.50 0.20
N ALA A 101 2.81 -24.31 0.73
CA ALA A 101 4.16 -23.97 1.13
C ALA A 101 4.58 -24.75 2.39
N ASP A 102 5.85 -25.15 2.43
CA ASP A 102 6.45 -25.84 3.58
C ASP A 102 6.77 -24.90 4.76
N MET A 103 6.63 -23.59 4.55
CA MET A 103 6.95 -22.56 5.53
C MET A 103 5.89 -21.45 5.54
N LEU A 104 5.81 -20.72 6.66
CA LEU A 104 4.87 -19.60 6.82
C LEU A 104 5.23 -18.36 6.00
N GLY A 105 6.36 -18.37 5.28
CA GLY A 105 6.89 -17.23 4.56
C GLY A 105 7.84 -16.39 5.41
N LYS A 106 8.24 -15.25 4.86
CA LYS A 106 9.18 -14.31 5.47
C LYS A 106 8.42 -13.07 5.94
N LEU A 107 8.79 -12.56 7.09
CA LEU A 107 8.17 -11.39 7.67
C LEU A 107 9.22 -10.28 7.87
N GLU A 108 9.08 -9.22 7.13
CA GLU A 108 9.85 -8.00 7.32
C GLU A 108 9.12 -7.08 8.30
N LEU A 109 9.85 -6.54 9.27
CA LEU A 109 9.31 -5.68 10.32
C LEU A 109 10.10 -4.37 10.36
N GLU A 110 9.42 -3.25 10.34
CA GLU A 110 10.06 -1.95 10.58
C GLU A 110 10.61 -1.84 12.00
N SER A 111 11.61 -0.98 12.20
CA SER A 111 12.32 -0.82 13.47
C SER A 111 11.42 -0.44 14.65
N GLY A 112 10.30 0.23 14.39
CA GLY A 112 9.31 0.59 15.42
C GLY A 112 8.51 -0.59 15.99
N ILE A 113 8.59 -1.79 15.40
CA ILE A 113 7.97 -2.99 15.98
C ILE A 113 8.80 -3.46 17.19
N ALA A 114 8.13 -3.57 18.34
CA ALA A 114 8.76 -3.89 19.61
C ALA A 114 9.47 -5.25 19.61
N PRO A 115 10.62 -5.40 20.34
CA PRO A 115 11.38 -6.65 20.39
C PRO A 115 10.58 -7.87 20.85
N GLU A 116 9.68 -7.70 21.80
CA GLU A 116 8.82 -8.76 22.31
C GLU A 116 7.83 -9.27 21.25
N VAL A 117 7.33 -8.39 20.37
CA VAL A 117 6.48 -8.78 19.24
C VAL A 117 7.30 -9.59 18.22
N ARG A 118 8.54 -9.17 17.96
CA ARG A 118 9.46 -9.91 17.06
C ARG A 118 9.69 -11.32 17.59
N ALA A 119 10.04 -11.46 18.85
CA ALA A 119 10.25 -12.76 19.49
C ALA A 119 9.01 -13.65 19.45
N GLU A 120 7.83 -13.09 19.64
CA GLU A 120 6.58 -13.83 19.53
C GLU A 120 6.30 -14.31 18.09
N MET A 121 6.62 -13.51 17.07
CA MET A 121 6.47 -13.93 15.67
C MET A 121 7.42 -15.09 15.32
N GLU A 122 8.68 -15.03 15.77
CA GLU A 122 9.64 -16.14 15.60
C GLU A 122 9.15 -17.41 16.30
N LYS A 123 8.64 -17.30 17.51
CA LYS A 123 8.05 -18.43 18.27
C LYS A 123 6.85 -19.05 17.52
N ARG A 124 6.09 -18.26 16.79
CA ARG A 124 4.98 -18.73 15.94
C ARG A 124 5.45 -19.36 14.64
N GLY A 125 6.76 -19.37 14.36
CA GLY A 125 7.35 -20.00 13.18
C GLY A 125 7.59 -19.07 12.00
N TYR A 126 7.42 -17.76 12.15
CA TYR A 126 7.78 -16.81 11.10
C TYR A 126 9.30 -16.64 11.01
N VAL A 127 9.80 -16.55 9.78
CA VAL A 127 11.19 -16.18 9.52
C VAL A 127 11.25 -14.67 9.41
N LEU A 128 11.85 -14.02 10.43
CA LEU A 128 12.03 -12.57 10.39
C LEU A 128 13.20 -12.18 9.50
N GLN A 129 13.01 -11.12 8.74
CA GLN A 129 14.06 -10.49 7.94
C GLN A 129 14.17 -9.01 8.31
N PRO A 130 15.38 -8.42 8.20
CA PRO A 130 15.55 -6.97 8.27
C PRO A 130 14.71 -6.31 7.19
N GLY A 131 14.00 -5.24 7.55
CA GLY A 131 13.23 -4.47 6.59
C GLY A 131 14.14 -3.82 5.55
N SER A 132 13.85 -4.04 4.27
CA SER A 132 14.61 -3.50 3.13
C SER A 132 14.10 -2.14 2.63
N GLY A 133 13.12 -1.51 3.36
CA GLY A 133 12.48 -0.26 2.94
C GLY A 133 11.23 -0.45 2.05
N GLY A 134 10.79 -1.68 1.85
CA GLY A 134 9.63 -2.06 1.01
C GLY A 134 8.26 -1.87 1.67
N PHE A 135 8.11 -0.98 2.65
CA PHE A 135 6.88 -0.81 3.44
C PHE A 135 5.84 0.15 2.83
N GLY A 136 6.00 0.44 1.54
CA GLY A 136 5.07 1.28 0.80
C GLY A 136 5.19 2.76 1.09
N GLY A 137 4.18 3.51 0.65
CA GLY A 137 4.03 4.94 0.87
C GLY A 137 2.55 5.29 0.96
N TYR A 138 2.12 5.81 2.09
CA TYR A 138 0.73 6.13 2.37
C TYR A 138 0.42 7.59 2.06
N GLN A 139 -0.70 7.80 1.38
CA GLN A 139 -1.30 9.11 1.13
C GLN A 139 -2.80 8.98 1.36
N ALA A 140 -3.41 9.96 2.01
CA ALA A 140 -4.84 9.92 2.27
C ALA A 140 -5.49 11.30 2.35
N ILE A 141 -6.80 11.29 2.12
CA ILE A 141 -7.69 12.39 2.49
C ILE A 141 -8.85 11.78 3.29
N MET A 142 -8.99 12.18 4.55
CA MET A 142 -10.10 11.81 5.41
C MET A 142 -11.08 12.99 5.50
N ARG A 143 -12.36 12.69 5.42
CA ARG A 143 -13.41 13.65 5.77
C ARG A 143 -13.84 13.40 7.22
N ASP A 144 -13.66 14.39 8.07
CA ASP A 144 -14.15 14.34 9.44
C ASP A 144 -15.70 14.25 9.43
N PRO A 145 -16.29 13.19 10.00
CA PRO A 145 -17.73 13.00 9.95
C PRO A 145 -18.52 14.03 10.78
N ALA A 146 -17.92 14.62 11.81
CA ALA A 146 -18.56 15.59 12.69
C ALA A 146 -18.54 17.00 12.10
N THR A 147 -17.40 17.44 11.57
CA THR A 147 -17.19 18.81 11.10
C THR A 147 -17.28 18.97 9.59
N GLY A 148 -17.04 17.88 8.84
CA GLY A 148 -16.95 17.89 7.38
C GLY A 148 -15.60 18.38 6.85
N VAL A 149 -14.66 18.74 7.73
CA VAL A 149 -13.31 19.19 7.37
C VAL A 149 -12.53 18.04 6.73
N TYR A 150 -11.72 18.35 5.72
CA TYR A 150 -10.81 17.40 5.10
C TYR A 150 -9.44 17.44 5.76
N TRP A 151 -8.93 16.27 6.09
CA TRP A 151 -7.59 16.05 6.66
C TRP A 151 -6.75 15.36 5.60
N GLY A 152 -5.80 16.08 5.02
CA GLY A 152 -4.84 15.53 4.09
C GLY A 152 -3.64 14.95 4.84
N VAL A 153 -3.14 13.81 4.39
CA VAL A 153 -2.01 13.11 5.01
C VAL A 153 -0.97 12.73 3.98
N SER A 154 0.27 12.97 4.32
CA SER A 154 1.44 12.43 3.64
C SER A 154 2.39 11.85 4.70
N GLU A 155 2.76 10.59 4.56
CA GLU A 155 3.60 9.90 5.54
C GLU A 155 5.10 10.15 5.32
N SER A 156 5.91 9.82 6.33
CA SER A 156 7.35 10.13 6.38
C SER A 156 8.25 9.24 5.52
N ARG A 157 7.78 8.07 5.01
CA ARG A 157 8.61 7.12 4.23
C ARG A 157 8.86 7.57 2.79
N LYS A 158 8.08 8.48 2.29
CA LYS A 158 8.16 8.99 0.92
C LYS A 158 8.15 10.51 0.89
N ASP A 159 8.72 11.04 -0.18
CA ASP A 159 8.67 12.46 -0.46
C ASP A 159 7.27 12.84 -0.96
N GLY A 160 6.57 13.64 -0.20
CA GLY A 160 5.20 14.06 -0.49
C GLY A 160 4.75 15.16 0.45
N ALA A 161 3.66 15.85 0.09
CA ALA A 161 3.05 16.87 0.92
C ALA A 161 1.53 16.83 0.77
N ALA A 162 0.81 17.00 1.89
CA ALA A 162 -0.60 17.31 1.90
C ALA A 162 -0.75 18.82 2.06
N ILE A 163 -1.37 19.47 1.08
CA ILE A 163 -1.53 20.92 1.05
C ILE A 163 -3.02 21.25 1.00
N GLY A 164 -3.47 22.09 1.93
CA GLY A 164 -4.82 22.65 1.96
C GLY A 164 -4.84 24.14 1.58
N TYR A 165 -5.98 24.62 1.12
CA TYR A 165 -6.24 26.02 0.80
C TYR A 165 -7.67 26.40 1.20
#